data_54079e027344f4ca139b728391854385
#
_entry.id   54079e027344f4ca139b728391854385
#
_cell.length_a   1.000
_cell.length_b   1.000
_cell.length_c   1.000
_cell.angle_alpha   90.00
_cell.angle_beta   90.00
_cell.angle_gamma   90.00
#
_symmetry.space_group_name_H-M   'P 1'
#
loop_
_entity.id
_entity.type
_entity.pdbx_description
1 polymer ?
#
loop_
_entity_poly.entity_id
_entity_poly.type
_entity_poly.pdbx_seq_one_letter_code
_entity_poly.pdbx_strand_id
1 'polypeptide(L)'
;MFDKRKPLPQGWELVFGEEHRYVIAEEIGRGGSCIVYNGFYRDRIGERHLVKIKECYPYRLEIERDAGENLTPDLSCKQTFLAEKQKFLEAYRKNTALKTTLGLVNSTANATNIYEYHNTCYVVMTEIEGRDYRSEADENLQSLFLHLRTLVRIVKKYHDCGMLHLDIKPENVLLIPETKEQMVLF
;
A
#
# COMPACT_ATOMS: atom_id res chain seq x y z
N MET A 1 -13.96 -17.86 9.00
CA MET A 1 -12.63 -18.28 9.49
C MET A 1 -11.98 -17.04 10.08
N PHE A 2 -11.58 -17.04 11.34
CA PHE A 2 -10.96 -15.87 11.97
C PHE A 2 -9.51 -15.69 11.48
N ASP A 3 -9.13 -14.46 11.21
CA ASP A 3 -7.76 -14.12 10.83
C ASP A 3 -6.83 -14.27 12.06
N LYS A 4 -5.93 -15.23 12.01
CA LYS A 4 -5.01 -15.58 13.10
C LYS A 4 -3.68 -14.84 13.03
N ARG A 5 -3.46 -14.04 11.97
CA ARG A 5 -2.21 -13.29 11.81
C ARG A 5 -2.05 -12.31 12.98
N LYS A 6 -0.87 -12.31 13.57
CA LYS A 6 -0.51 -11.36 14.63
C LYS A 6 0.09 -10.12 13.99
N PRO A 7 -0.52 -8.92 14.14
CA PRO A 7 0.06 -7.69 13.59
C PRO A 7 1.32 -7.28 14.37
N LEU A 8 2.10 -6.37 13.80
CA LEU A 8 3.16 -5.69 14.53
C LEU A 8 2.56 -4.85 15.67
N PRO A 9 3.21 -4.82 16.84
CA PRO A 9 2.74 -4.01 17.96
C PRO A 9 2.76 -2.51 17.65
N GLN A 10 1.82 -1.78 18.20
CA GLN A 10 1.87 -0.32 18.20
C GLN A 10 3.16 0.18 18.87
N GLY A 11 3.80 1.17 18.28
CA GLY A 11 5.08 1.69 18.75
C GLY A 11 6.29 0.88 18.30
N TRP A 12 6.11 -0.24 17.60
CA TRP A 12 7.22 -1.01 17.07
C TRP A 12 8.03 -0.21 16.04
N GLU A 13 9.35 -0.25 16.18
CA GLU A 13 10.25 0.42 15.24
C GLU A 13 10.75 -0.54 14.16
N LEU A 14 10.42 -0.23 12.92
CA LEU A 14 11.02 -0.86 11.74
C LEU A 14 12.27 -0.10 11.36
N VAL A 15 13.43 -0.73 11.50
CA VAL A 15 14.74 -0.11 11.21
C VAL A 15 15.34 -0.78 9.99
N PHE A 16 15.42 -0.04 8.89
CA PHE A 16 15.96 -0.51 7.62
C PHE A 16 17.29 0.19 7.31
N GLY A 17 18.40 -0.40 7.76
CA GLY A 17 19.71 0.23 7.67
C GLY A 17 19.85 1.43 8.62
N GLU A 18 20.76 2.35 8.31
CA GLU A 18 21.09 3.48 9.18
C GLU A 18 20.13 4.68 9.03
N GLU A 19 19.50 4.83 7.88
CA GLU A 19 18.77 6.05 7.51
C GLU A 19 17.24 5.94 7.58
N HIS A 20 16.69 4.73 7.59
CA HIS A 20 15.25 4.53 7.46
C HIS A 20 14.66 3.88 8.71
N ARG A 21 13.99 4.70 9.52
CA ARG A 21 13.26 4.28 10.72
C ARG A 21 11.81 4.68 10.61
N TYR A 22 10.91 3.71 10.78
CA TYR A 22 9.47 3.93 10.77
C TYR A 22 8.88 3.37 12.06
N VAL A 23 7.92 4.08 12.63
CA VAL A 23 7.20 3.66 13.83
C VAL A 23 5.80 3.22 13.44
N ILE A 24 5.39 2.03 13.84
CA ILE A 24 4.02 1.53 13.67
C ILE A 24 3.09 2.31 14.60
N ALA A 25 2.08 2.97 14.05
CA ALA A 25 1.07 3.68 14.85
C ALA A 25 -0.11 2.76 15.16
N GLU A 26 -0.77 2.23 14.14
CA GLU A 26 -1.92 1.34 14.29
C GLU A 26 -2.12 0.45 13.07
N GLU A 27 -2.74 -0.70 13.27
CA GLU A 27 -3.26 -1.52 12.18
C GLU A 27 -4.54 -0.88 11.61
N ILE A 28 -4.61 -0.70 10.30
CA ILE A 28 -5.76 -0.10 9.62
C ILE A 28 -6.51 -1.06 8.70
N GLY A 29 -5.96 -2.24 8.42
CA GLY A 29 -6.65 -3.22 7.61
C GLY A 29 -5.84 -4.47 7.30
N ARG A 30 -6.55 -5.50 6.85
CA ARG A 30 -6.00 -6.79 6.44
C ARG A 30 -6.55 -7.20 5.09
N GLY A 31 -5.66 -7.37 4.14
CA GLY A 31 -5.96 -7.98 2.85
C GLY A 31 -5.58 -9.46 2.79
N GLY A 32 -5.85 -10.13 1.68
CA GLY A 32 -5.49 -11.53 1.47
C GLY A 32 -3.98 -11.80 1.54
N SER A 33 -3.16 -10.85 1.09
CA SER A 33 -1.69 -10.98 1.01
C SER A 33 -0.91 -10.12 2.01
N CYS A 34 -1.55 -9.17 2.70
CA CYS A 34 -0.84 -8.22 3.56
C CYS A 34 -1.67 -7.74 4.75
N ILE A 35 -0.97 -7.21 5.76
CA ILE A 35 -1.52 -6.35 6.81
C ILE A 35 -1.07 -4.91 6.51
N VAL A 36 -1.95 -3.94 6.75
CA VAL A 36 -1.71 -2.53 6.48
C VAL A 36 -1.73 -1.74 7.79
N TYR A 37 -0.73 -0.91 7.96
CA TYR A 37 -0.55 -0.07 9.14
C TYR A 37 -0.47 1.41 8.75
N ASN A 38 -0.97 2.28 9.60
CA ASN A 38 -0.50 3.65 9.69
C ASN A 38 0.83 3.66 10.44
N GLY A 39 1.71 4.52 10.02
CA GLY A 39 3.01 4.71 10.65
C GLY A 39 3.56 6.10 10.38
N PHE A 40 4.74 6.36 10.86
CA PHE A 40 5.44 7.62 10.60
C PHE A 40 6.95 7.42 10.68
N TYR A 41 7.66 8.35 10.08
CA TYR A 41 9.09 8.56 10.33
C TYR A 41 9.33 9.99 10.79
N ARG A 42 10.50 10.24 11.36
CA ARG A 42 10.99 11.59 11.66
C ARG A 42 12.14 11.91 10.74
N ASP A 43 12.12 13.09 10.18
CA ASP A 43 13.23 13.59 9.38
C ASP A 43 14.39 14.10 10.26
N ARG A 44 15.43 14.64 9.64
CA ARG A 44 16.63 15.13 10.32
C ARG A 44 16.38 16.33 11.26
N ILE A 45 15.29 17.06 11.06
CA ILE A 45 14.89 18.19 11.92
C ILE A 45 13.85 17.77 12.95
N GLY A 46 13.47 16.46 12.99
CA GLY A 46 12.53 15.89 13.94
C GLY A 46 11.05 16.00 13.53
N GLU A 47 10.75 16.53 12.33
CA GLU A 47 9.40 16.63 11.83
C GLU A 47 8.83 15.25 11.52
N ARG A 48 7.55 15.05 11.86
CA ARG A 48 6.84 13.78 11.68
C ARG A 48 6.16 13.72 10.33
N HIS A 49 6.49 12.70 9.55
CA HIS A 49 5.89 12.42 8.26
C HIS A 49 5.08 11.12 8.31
N LEU A 50 3.80 11.18 7.96
CA LEU A 50 2.90 10.04 7.97
C LEU A 50 3.14 9.13 6.77
N VAL A 51 3.05 7.83 7.00
CA VAL A 51 3.20 6.81 5.97
C VAL A 51 2.19 5.68 6.18
N LYS A 52 1.86 5.00 5.09
CA LYS A 52 1.19 3.70 5.13
C LYS A 52 2.20 2.60 4.88
N ILE A 53 2.18 1.59 5.73
CA ILE A 53 3.12 0.46 5.68
C ILE A 53 2.32 -0.80 5.40
N LYS A 54 2.64 -1.49 4.31
CA LYS A 54 2.08 -2.79 3.97
C LYS A 54 3.11 -3.87 4.25
N GLU A 55 2.77 -4.81 5.10
CA GLU A 55 3.57 -5.98 5.41
C GLU A 55 3.04 -7.17 4.63
N CYS A 56 3.88 -7.85 3.86
CA CYS A 56 3.51 -9.09 3.20
C CYS A 56 3.30 -10.20 4.24
N TYR A 57 2.05 -10.52 4.52
CA TYR A 57 1.65 -11.57 5.47
C TYR A 57 0.40 -12.26 4.93
N PRO A 58 0.54 -13.26 4.06
CA PRO A 58 -0.59 -13.94 3.41
C PRO A 58 -1.51 -14.65 4.41
N TYR A 59 -2.82 -14.39 4.31
CA TYR A 59 -3.86 -14.88 5.23
C TYR A 59 -4.04 -16.39 5.24
N ARG A 60 -3.83 -17.06 4.09
CA ARG A 60 -4.16 -18.49 3.92
C ARG A 60 -3.03 -19.44 4.27
N LEU A 61 -1.88 -18.90 4.68
CA LEU A 61 -0.70 -19.68 4.98
C LEU A 61 -0.51 -19.79 6.50
N GLU A 62 -0.01 -20.94 6.93
CA GLU A 62 0.40 -21.13 8.32
C GLU A 62 1.76 -20.51 8.55
N ILE A 63 1.74 -19.29 9.12
CA ILE A 63 2.92 -18.49 9.37
C ILE A 63 2.87 -18.01 10.81
N GLU A 64 3.91 -18.29 11.56
CA GLU A 64 4.08 -17.82 12.93
C GLU A 64 4.92 -16.54 12.96
N ARG A 65 4.61 -15.67 13.90
CA ARG A 65 5.42 -14.50 14.23
C ARG A 65 6.11 -14.74 15.56
N ASP A 66 7.44 -14.68 15.58
CA ASP A 66 8.25 -14.83 16.79
C ASP A 66 8.31 -13.54 17.64
N ALA A 67 9.02 -13.60 18.76
CA ALA A 67 9.20 -12.45 19.67
C ALA A 67 10.08 -11.32 19.06
N GLY A 68 10.85 -11.61 18.03
CA GLY A 68 11.62 -10.63 17.27
C GLY A 68 10.88 -10.14 16.02
N GLU A 69 9.56 -10.41 15.94
CA GLU A 69 8.67 -10.05 14.84
C GLU A 69 8.98 -10.71 13.49
N ASN A 70 9.86 -11.74 13.46
CA ASN A 70 10.12 -12.47 12.23
C ASN A 70 8.97 -13.40 11.88
N LEU A 71 8.64 -13.48 10.59
CA LEU A 71 7.66 -14.42 10.07
C LEU A 71 8.34 -15.74 9.70
N THR A 72 7.82 -16.83 10.26
CA THR A 72 8.30 -18.18 10.00
C THR A 72 7.15 -19.01 9.42
N PRO A 73 7.17 -19.26 8.10
CA PRO A 73 6.18 -20.13 7.47
C PRO A 73 6.44 -21.60 7.84
N ASP A 74 5.35 -22.37 8.04
CA ASP A 74 5.44 -23.81 8.15
C ASP A 74 6.13 -24.41 6.91
N LEU A 75 6.80 -25.55 7.07
CA LEU A 75 7.52 -26.23 6.00
C LEU A 75 6.61 -26.57 4.80
N SER A 76 5.36 -26.92 5.06
CA SER A 76 4.36 -27.26 4.03
C SER A 76 4.00 -26.07 3.13
N CYS A 77 4.07 -24.85 3.63
CA CYS A 77 3.71 -23.63 2.89
C CYS A 77 4.87 -22.69 2.56
N LYS A 78 6.09 -23.06 2.94
CA LYS A 78 7.29 -22.22 2.76
C LYS A 78 7.50 -21.75 1.30
N GLN A 79 7.37 -22.66 0.35
CA GLN A 79 7.52 -22.32 -1.08
C GLN A 79 6.42 -21.36 -1.56
N THR A 80 5.19 -21.62 -1.13
CA THR A 80 4.05 -20.74 -1.45
C THR A 80 4.25 -19.35 -0.86
N PHE A 81 4.74 -19.26 0.39
CA PHE A 81 5.06 -17.98 1.01
C PHE A 81 6.12 -17.19 0.23
N LEU A 82 7.19 -17.84 -0.19
CA LEU A 82 8.23 -17.20 -1.01
C LEU A 82 7.68 -16.69 -2.35
N ALA A 83 6.82 -17.47 -2.99
CA ALA A 83 6.17 -17.06 -4.24
C ALA A 83 5.22 -15.85 -4.04
N GLU A 84 4.42 -15.85 -2.96
CA GLU A 84 3.55 -14.72 -2.63
C GLU A 84 4.35 -13.45 -2.28
N LYS A 85 5.43 -13.59 -1.51
CA LYS A 85 6.38 -12.51 -1.23
C LYS A 85 6.97 -11.91 -2.52
N GLN A 86 7.38 -12.76 -3.46
CA GLN A 86 7.93 -12.30 -4.74
C GLN A 86 6.88 -11.59 -5.58
N LYS A 87 5.67 -12.12 -5.70
CA LYS A 87 4.55 -11.45 -6.40
C LYS A 87 4.24 -10.08 -5.78
N PHE A 88 4.23 -10.02 -4.45
CA PHE A 88 4.02 -8.76 -3.72
C PHE A 88 5.08 -7.73 -4.10
N LEU A 89 6.37 -8.09 -4.05
CA LEU A 89 7.48 -7.21 -4.43
C LEU A 89 7.41 -6.77 -5.90
N GLU A 90 7.12 -7.69 -6.81
CA GLU A 90 7.03 -7.39 -8.24
C GLU A 90 5.89 -6.42 -8.55
N ALA A 91 4.72 -6.60 -7.92
CA ALA A 91 3.59 -5.70 -8.09
C ALA A 91 3.96 -4.25 -7.75
N TYR A 92 4.66 -4.04 -6.63
CA TYR A 92 5.08 -2.70 -6.22
C TYR A 92 6.27 -2.15 -7.02
N ARG A 93 7.21 -2.98 -7.45
CA ARG A 93 8.30 -2.56 -8.35
C ARG A 93 7.76 -2.10 -9.71
N LYS A 94 6.80 -2.84 -10.28
CA LYS A 94 6.12 -2.45 -11.53
C LYS A 94 5.37 -1.13 -11.36
N ASN A 95 4.65 -0.97 -10.26
CA ASN A 95 3.93 0.26 -9.94
C ASN A 95 4.89 1.46 -9.82
N THR A 96 6.03 1.30 -9.18
CA THR A 96 7.05 2.36 -9.05
C THR A 96 7.69 2.71 -10.41
N ALA A 97 8.00 1.72 -11.24
CA ALA A 97 8.55 1.93 -12.57
C ALA A 97 7.58 2.69 -13.49
N LEU A 98 6.28 2.39 -13.43
CA LEU A 98 5.23 3.12 -14.15
C LEU A 98 5.23 4.61 -13.84
N LYS A 99 5.42 4.98 -12.58
CA LYS A 99 5.45 6.38 -12.16
C LYS A 99 6.58 7.18 -12.76
N THR A 100 7.77 6.60 -12.74
CA THR A 100 8.99 7.23 -13.24
C THR A 100 8.89 7.42 -14.75
N THR A 101 8.33 6.43 -15.45
CA THR A 101 8.25 6.43 -16.93
C THR A 101 7.13 7.32 -17.47
N LEU A 102 6.02 7.47 -16.73
CA LEU A 102 4.80 8.11 -17.26
C LEU A 102 4.46 9.46 -16.63
N GLY A 103 5.28 9.96 -15.70
CA GLY A 103 4.99 11.20 -14.99
C GLY A 103 3.68 11.14 -14.19
N LEU A 104 3.28 9.95 -13.76
CA LEU A 104 2.02 9.69 -13.04
C LEU A 104 2.09 10.04 -11.55
N VAL A 105 2.98 10.93 -11.18
CA VAL A 105 3.30 11.27 -9.78
C VAL A 105 2.05 11.58 -8.94
N ASN A 106 0.98 12.08 -9.56
CA ASN A 106 -0.22 12.52 -8.85
C ASN A 106 -1.46 11.64 -9.07
N SER A 107 -1.36 10.52 -9.77
CA SER A 107 -2.53 9.69 -10.12
C SER A 107 -2.51 8.26 -9.60
N THR A 108 -1.42 7.85 -8.93
CA THR A 108 -1.30 6.52 -8.34
C THR A 108 -0.67 6.61 -6.95
N ALA A 109 -1.10 5.76 -6.02
CA ALA A 109 -0.48 5.65 -4.71
C ALA A 109 1.00 5.31 -4.85
N ASN A 110 1.83 6.11 -4.23
CA ASN A 110 3.26 6.01 -4.41
C ASN A 110 3.92 5.10 -3.38
N ALA A 111 4.37 3.90 -3.78
CA ALA A 111 5.36 3.20 -2.97
C ALA A 111 6.61 4.09 -2.88
N THR A 112 6.95 4.52 -1.69
CA THR A 112 8.12 5.35 -1.44
C THR A 112 9.35 4.46 -1.35
N ASN A 113 9.25 3.34 -0.64
CA ASN A 113 10.33 2.40 -0.40
C ASN A 113 9.83 0.97 -0.27
N ILE A 114 10.69 0.02 -0.62
CA ILE A 114 10.46 -1.42 -0.49
C ILE A 114 11.62 -2.01 0.31
N TYR A 115 11.30 -2.76 1.36
CA TYR A 115 12.29 -3.37 2.25
C TYR A 115 12.03 -4.86 2.43
N GLU A 116 13.09 -5.65 2.53
CA GLU A 116 13.05 -7.04 3.00
C GLU A 116 13.60 -7.09 4.42
N TYR A 117 12.77 -7.49 5.37
CA TYR A 117 13.11 -7.56 6.79
C TYR A 117 12.16 -8.53 7.50
N HIS A 118 12.48 -9.02 8.70
CA HIS A 118 11.67 -9.97 9.47
C HIS A 118 11.21 -11.21 8.67
N ASN A 119 12.08 -11.71 7.78
CA ASN A 119 11.78 -12.80 6.83
C ASN A 119 10.63 -12.52 5.85
N THR A 120 10.12 -11.30 5.82
CA THR A 120 9.07 -10.85 4.92
C THR A 120 9.51 -9.62 4.12
N CYS A 121 8.56 -8.89 3.56
CA CYS A 121 8.82 -7.61 2.91
C CYS A 121 7.78 -6.57 3.27
N TYR A 122 8.22 -5.32 3.25
CA TYR A 122 7.43 -4.15 3.57
C TYR A 122 7.41 -3.19 2.39
N VAL A 123 6.26 -2.59 2.15
CA VAL A 123 6.12 -1.46 1.23
C VAL A 123 5.69 -0.25 2.04
N VAL A 124 6.52 0.77 2.04
CA VAL A 124 6.23 2.03 2.70
C VAL A 124 5.78 3.05 1.65
N MET A 125 4.62 3.61 1.85
CA MET A 125 3.99 4.58 0.96
C MET A 125 3.77 5.90 1.68
N THR A 126 3.97 7.01 0.99
CA THR A 126 3.56 8.32 1.49
C THR A 126 2.06 8.32 1.74
N GLU A 127 1.61 8.89 2.85
CA GLU A 127 0.20 9.18 3.03
C GLU A 127 -0.21 10.27 2.04
N ILE A 128 -1.29 10.02 1.32
CA ILE A 128 -1.84 10.98 0.36
C ILE A 128 -3.05 11.61 1.03
N GLU A 129 -2.99 12.91 1.23
CA GLU A 129 -4.15 13.67 1.67
C GLU A 129 -5.21 13.65 0.58
N GLY A 130 -6.37 13.08 0.90
CA GLY A 130 -7.46 12.95 -0.04
C GLY A 130 -8.75 12.53 0.67
N ARG A 131 -9.87 12.74 -0.01
CA ARG A 131 -11.19 12.28 0.46
C ARG A 131 -11.50 10.94 -0.19
N ASP A 132 -11.99 10.00 0.62
CA ASP A 132 -12.52 8.72 0.13
C ASP A 132 -13.70 8.99 -0.82
N TYR A 133 -13.65 8.42 -2.01
CA TYR A 133 -14.73 8.58 -3.00
C TYR A 133 -16.11 8.17 -2.47
N ARG A 134 -16.18 7.24 -1.53
CA ARG A 134 -17.43 6.84 -0.88
C ARG A 134 -18.11 7.97 -0.08
N SER A 135 -17.35 8.96 0.38
CA SER A 135 -17.89 10.09 1.14
C SER A 135 -18.58 11.16 0.29
N GLU A 136 -18.51 11.04 -1.03
CA GLU A 136 -19.05 12.00 -2.00
C GLU A 136 -20.48 11.62 -2.46
N ALA A 137 -21.31 11.12 -1.55
CA ALA A 137 -22.67 10.63 -1.86
C ALA A 137 -23.63 11.69 -2.47
N ASP A 138 -23.29 12.98 -2.38
CA ASP A 138 -24.11 14.11 -2.87
C ASP A 138 -23.56 14.73 -4.17
N GLU A 139 -22.77 14.00 -4.95
CA GLU A 139 -22.24 14.51 -6.22
C GLU A 139 -23.34 14.74 -7.25
N ASN A 140 -23.27 15.90 -7.90
CA ASN A 140 -24.10 16.13 -9.09
C ASN A 140 -23.55 15.33 -10.30
N LEU A 141 -24.41 15.11 -11.29
CA LEU A 141 -24.05 14.34 -12.49
C LEU A 141 -22.81 14.87 -13.21
N GLN A 142 -22.59 16.18 -13.21
CA GLN A 142 -21.44 16.80 -13.87
C GLN A 142 -20.13 16.41 -13.18
N SER A 143 -20.07 16.44 -11.85
CA SER A 143 -18.92 15.99 -11.07
C SER A 143 -18.66 14.49 -11.27
N LEU A 144 -19.72 13.68 -11.25
CA LEU A 144 -19.63 12.24 -11.50
C LEU A 144 -19.00 11.94 -12.88
N PHE A 145 -19.46 12.61 -13.96
CA PHE A 145 -18.87 12.43 -15.30
C PHE A 145 -17.40 12.85 -15.35
N LEU A 146 -17.03 13.92 -14.64
CA LEU A 146 -15.64 14.36 -14.57
C LEU A 146 -14.75 13.30 -13.88
N HIS A 147 -15.21 12.76 -12.76
CA HIS A 147 -14.52 11.73 -12.01
C HIS A 147 -14.39 10.44 -12.82
N LEU A 148 -15.46 9.98 -13.47
CA LEU A 148 -15.41 8.81 -14.35
C LEU A 148 -14.43 9.00 -15.51
N ARG A 149 -14.44 10.17 -16.15
CA ARG A 149 -13.47 10.50 -17.21
C ARG A 149 -12.03 10.43 -16.71
N THR A 150 -11.78 10.95 -15.52
CA THR A 150 -10.44 10.93 -14.89
C THR A 150 -10.03 9.50 -14.55
N LEU A 151 -10.92 8.71 -13.95
CA LEU A 151 -10.66 7.31 -13.63
C LEU A 151 -10.34 6.49 -14.90
N VAL A 152 -11.13 6.66 -15.97
CA VAL A 152 -10.87 5.98 -17.25
C VAL A 152 -9.50 6.36 -17.82
N ARG A 153 -9.06 7.62 -17.71
CA ARG A 153 -7.72 8.05 -18.12
C ARG A 153 -6.62 7.38 -17.31
N ILE A 154 -6.82 7.25 -15.99
CA ILE A 154 -5.86 6.55 -15.11
C ILE A 154 -5.78 5.07 -15.51
N VAL A 155 -6.92 4.39 -15.63
CA VAL A 155 -6.98 2.97 -16.03
C VAL A 155 -6.36 2.75 -17.40
N LYS A 156 -6.65 3.65 -18.37
CA LYS A 156 -6.01 3.58 -19.69
C LYS A 156 -4.50 3.60 -19.60
N LYS A 157 -3.91 4.44 -18.77
CA LYS A 157 -2.46 4.51 -18.58
C LYS A 157 -1.88 3.18 -18.04
N TYR A 158 -2.59 2.49 -17.10
CA TYR A 158 -2.22 1.14 -16.69
C TYR A 158 -2.22 0.17 -17.88
N HIS A 159 -3.30 0.19 -18.67
CA HIS A 159 -3.44 -0.70 -19.85
C HIS A 159 -2.39 -0.42 -20.91
N ASP A 160 -2.07 0.85 -21.20
CA ASP A 160 -1.03 1.23 -22.14
C ASP A 160 0.37 0.69 -21.75
N CYS A 161 0.56 0.39 -20.46
CA CYS A 161 1.77 -0.25 -19.92
C CYS A 161 1.65 -1.77 -19.74
N GLY A 162 0.60 -2.39 -20.28
CA GLY A 162 0.37 -3.82 -20.16
C GLY A 162 -0.02 -4.28 -18.75
N MET A 163 -0.52 -3.37 -17.90
CA MET A 163 -0.94 -3.68 -16.53
C MET A 163 -2.46 -3.61 -16.38
N LEU A 164 -3.02 -4.54 -15.61
CA LEU A 164 -4.41 -4.53 -15.18
C LEU A 164 -4.45 -4.23 -13.69
N HIS A 165 -5.34 -3.32 -13.28
CA HIS A 165 -5.50 -2.97 -11.85
C HIS A 165 -6.20 -4.07 -11.05
N LEU A 166 -7.22 -4.69 -11.61
CA LEU A 166 -8.01 -5.84 -11.11
C LEU A 166 -8.80 -5.60 -9.80
N ASP A 167 -8.72 -4.41 -9.18
CA ASP A 167 -9.48 -4.10 -7.94
C ASP A 167 -9.98 -2.64 -7.96
N ILE A 168 -10.62 -2.23 -9.08
CA ILE A 168 -11.20 -0.89 -9.20
C ILE A 168 -12.52 -0.87 -8.44
N LYS A 169 -12.56 -0.10 -7.36
CA LYS A 169 -13.74 0.09 -6.49
C LYS A 169 -13.62 1.43 -5.76
N PRO A 170 -14.72 2.00 -5.27
CA PRO A 170 -14.70 3.30 -4.60
C PRO A 170 -13.70 3.40 -3.45
N GLU A 171 -13.51 2.30 -2.70
CA GLU A 171 -12.55 2.21 -1.59
C GLU A 171 -11.09 2.40 -2.01
N ASN A 172 -10.78 2.17 -3.28
CA ASN A 172 -9.44 2.31 -3.84
C ASN A 172 -9.26 3.63 -4.61
N VAL A 173 -10.23 4.56 -4.50
CA VAL A 173 -10.17 5.87 -5.16
C VAL A 173 -10.17 6.98 -4.12
N LEU A 174 -9.15 7.83 -4.15
CA LEU A 174 -9.10 9.08 -3.39
C LEU A 174 -9.24 10.28 -4.31
N LEU A 175 -10.04 11.25 -3.88
CA LEU A 175 -10.14 12.57 -4.49
C LEU A 175 -9.16 13.52 -3.79
N ILE A 176 -8.34 14.21 -4.57
CA ILE A 176 -7.40 15.19 -4.05
C ILE A 176 -8.09 16.55 -3.95
N PRO A 177 -8.12 17.19 -2.75
CA PRO A 177 -8.96 18.36 -2.48
C PRO A 177 -8.64 19.59 -3.33
N GLU A 178 -7.39 19.79 -3.70
CA GLU A 178 -6.91 21.01 -4.37
C GLU A 178 -7.30 21.12 -5.85
N THR A 179 -7.69 20.01 -6.46
CA THR A 179 -8.13 20.02 -7.85
C THR A 179 -9.26 19.02 -8.04
N LYS A 180 -10.41 19.50 -8.53
CA LYS A 180 -11.58 18.66 -8.86
C LYS A 180 -11.29 17.56 -9.90
N GLU A 181 -10.10 17.53 -10.45
CA GLU A 181 -9.68 16.60 -11.52
C GLU A 181 -8.59 15.61 -11.08
N GLN A 182 -8.10 15.68 -9.85
CA GLN A 182 -7.05 14.76 -9.40
C GLN A 182 -7.63 13.64 -8.56
N MET A 183 -7.33 12.44 -8.99
CA MET A 183 -7.67 11.19 -8.33
C MET A 183 -6.43 10.33 -8.16
N VAL A 184 -6.42 9.53 -7.11
CA VAL A 184 -5.45 8.47 -6.91
C VAL A 184 -6.18 7.14 -6.87
N LEU A 185 -5.70 6.18 -7.64
CA LEU A 185 -6.16 4.80 -7.63
C LEU A 185 -5.10 3.93 -6.94
N PHE A 186 -5.52 3.19 -5.87
CA PHE A 186 -4.65 2.32 -5.05
C PHE A 186 -4.66 0.88 -5.52
#